data_b9fdb4708770fcbc68f2ab0221853dd8
#
_entry.id   b9fdb4708770fcbc68f2ab0221853dd8
#
_cell.length_a   1.000
_cell.length_b   1.000
_cell.length_c   1.000
_cell.angle_alpha   90.00
_cell.angle_beta   90.00
_cell.angle_gamma   90.00
#
_symmetry.space_group_name_H-M   'P 1'
#
loop_
_entity.id
_entity.type
_entity.pdbx_description
1 polymer ?
#
loop_
_entity_poly.entity_id
_entity_poly.type
_entity_poly.pdbx_seq_one_letter_code
_entity_poly.pdbx_strand_id
1 'polypeptide(L)' 'MKVIISAAGTAGHINPALAIANKIKEEDKDSDILFIGTDYGLENELVTKAGYNLKRINA' A
#
# COMPACT_ATOMS: atom_id res chain seq x y z
N MET A 1 14.77 -3.89 -2.64
CA MET A 1 14.27 -2.61 -3.18
C MET A 1 13.34 -1.95 -2.16
N LYS A 2 13.48 -0.68 -1.97
CA LYS A 2 12.57 0.08 -1.11
C LYS A 2 11.60 0.87 -1.97
N VAL A 3 10.31 0.69 -1.71
CA VAL A 3 9.26 1.31 -2.52
C VAL A 3 8.26 1.97 -1.60
N ILE A 4 7.88 3.19 -1.94
CA ILE A 4 6.83 3.91 -1.22
C ILE A 4 5.67 4.12 -2.19
N ILE A 5 4.48 3.69 -1.78
CA ILE A 5 3.29 3.80 -2.61
C ILE A 5 2.27 4.67 -1.89
N SER A 6 1.87 5.77 -2.52
CA SER A 6 0.83 6.63 -1.99
C SER A 6 -0.51 6.16 -2.53
N ALA A 7 -1.40 5.81 -1.63
CA ALA A 7 -2.70 5.24 -2.00
C ALA A 7 -3.82 5.85 -1.17
N ALA A 8 -3.76 7.15 -0.98
CA ALA A 8 -4.81 7.84 -0.26
C ALA A 8 -6.06 7.99 -1.13
N GLY A 9 -7.23 7.80 -0.53
CA GLY A 9 -8.48 8.04 -1.24
C GLY A 9 -9.43 6.85 -1.20
N THR A 10 -9.86 6.42 -2.36
CA THR A 10 -10.89 5.39 -2.47
C THR A 10 -10.33 4.01 -2.74
N ALA A 11 -11.15 2.99 -2.53
CA ALA A 11 -10.77 1.62 -2.82
C ALA A 11 -10.38 1.41 -4.28
N GLY A 12 -10.90 2.23 -5.18
CA GLY A 12 -10.53 2.16 -6.59
C GLY A 12 -9.07 2.46 -6.85
N HIS A 13 -8.44 3.25 -5.99
CA HIS A 13 -7.01 3.55 -6.09
C HIS A 13 -6.16 2.47 -5.44
N ILE A 14 -6.69 1.83 -4.41
CA ILE A 14 -5.96 0.84 -3.64
C ILE A 14 -5.74 -0.46 -4.42
N ASN A 15 -6.75 -0.91 -5.13
CA ASN A 15 -6.63 -2.18 -5.84
C ASN A 15 -5.50 -2.18 -6.89
N PRO A 16 -5.38 -1.17 -7.75
CA PRO A 16 -4.22 -1.10 -8.65
C PRO A 16 -2.90 -0.98 -7.91
N ALA A 17 -2.87 -0.23 -6.79
CA ALA A 17 -1.64 -0.08 -6.01
C ALA A 17 -1.21 -1.42 -5.40
N LEU A 18 -2.16 -2.19 -4.89
CA LEU A 18 -1.85 -3.52 -4.36
C LEU A 18 -1.35 -4.46 -5.45
N ALA A 19 -1.91 -4.38 -6.64
CA ALA A 19 -1.44 -5.20 -7.76
C ALA A 19 0.02 -4.88 -8.09
N ILE A 20 0.37 -3.61 -8.09
CA ILE A 20 1.76 -3.19 -8.32
C ILE A 20 2.67 -3.69 -7.22
N ALA A 21 2.25 -3.55 -5.96
CA ALA A 21 3.04 -4.01 -4.83
C ALA A 21 3.26 -5.52 -4.89
N ASN A 22 2.22 -6.27 -5.21
CA ASN A 22 2.32 -7.71 -5.31
C ASN A 22 3.28 -8.12 -6.41
N LYS A 23 3.28 -7.40 -7.54
CA LYS A 23 4.19 -7.69 -8.64
C LYS A 23 5.63 -7.43 -8.25
N ILE A 24 5.87 -6.33 -7.56
CA ILE A 24 7.22 -6.00 -7.08
C ILE A 24 7.72 -7.08 -6.11
N LYS A 25 6.86 -7.49 -5.19
CA LYS A 25 7.22 -8.49 -4.19
C LYS A 25 7.47 -9.85 -4.82
N GLU A 26 6.74 -10.15 -5.89
CA GLU A 26 6.93 -11.39 -6.63
C GLU A 26 8.29 -11.43 -7.33
N GLU A 27 8.72 -10.30 -7.87
CA GLU A 27 9.99 -10.22 -8.58
C GLU A 27 11.18 -10.04 -7.64
N ASP A 28 10.96 -9.44 -6.48
CA ASP A 28 12.01 -9.20 -5.48
C ASP A 28 11.44 -9.42 -4.09
N LYS A 29 11.62 -10.61 -3.56
CA LYS A 29 11.07 -10.98 -2.25
C LYS A 29 11.62 -10.16 -1.10
N ASP A 30 12.77 -9.56 -1.29
CA ASP A 30 13.40 -8.74 -0.26
C ASP A 30 12.97 -7.28 -0.33
N SER A 31 12.02 -6.96 -1.20
CA SER A 31 11.51 -5.60 -1.32
C SER A 31 10.84 -5.15 -0.04
N ASP A 32 11.12 -3.92 0.32
CA ASP A 32 10.51 -3.25 1.46
C ASP A 32 9.48 -2.25 0.93
N ILE A 33 8.21 -2.57 1.07
CA ILE A 33 7.13 -1.78 0.49
C ILE A 33 6.36 -1.10 1.61
N LEU A 34 6.27 0.23 1.53
CA LEU A 34 5.54 1.03 2.48
C LEU A 34 4.40 1.76 1.77
N PHE A 35 3.20 1.60 2.27
CA PHE A 35 2.06 2.36 1.79
C PHE A 35 1.87 3.60 2.67
N ILE A 36 1.47 4.69 2.05
CA ILE A 36 1.11 5.91 2.78
C ILE A 36 -0.35 6.21 2.52
N GLY A 37 -1.11 6.35 3.58
CA GLY A 37 -2.53 6.64 3.50
C GLY A 37 -2.95 7.68 4.52
N THR A 38 -4.25 7.97 4.55
CA THR A 38 -4.83 8.89 5.52
C THR A 38 -5.37 8.12 6.72
N ASP A 39 -5.79 8.85 7.76
CA ASP A 39 -6.34 8.21 8.96
C ASP A 39 -7.70 7.56 8.72
N TYR A 40 -8.32 7.87 7.62
CA TYR A 40 -9.63 7.33 7.28
C TYR A 40 -9.60 6.82 5.86
N GLY A 41 -10.52 5.90 5.57
CA GLY A 41 -10.63 5.34 4.25
C GLY A 41 -10.40 3.84 4.25
N LEU A 42 -10.81 3.19 3.19
CA LEU A 42 -10.71 1.74 3.08
C LEU A 42 -9.29 1.27 2.87
N GLU A 43 -8.40 2.15 2.42
CA GLU A 43 -7.02 1.77 2.17
C GLU A 43 -6.34 1.22 3.41
N ASN A 44 -6.72 1.71 4.59
CA ASN A 44 -6.12 1.23 5.84
C ASN A 44 -6.37 -0.25 6.04
N GLU A 45 -7.60 -0.70 5.80
CA GLU A 45 -7.94 -2.11 5.95
C GLU A 45 -7.35 -2.96 4.84
N LEU A 46 -7.46 -2.49 3.61
CA LEU A 46 -7.05 -3.27 2.45
C LEU A 46 -5.55 -3.51 2.43
N VAL A 47 -4.78 -2.47 2.78
CA VAL A 47 -3.32 -2.58 2.80
C VAL A 47 -2.85 -3.51 3.92
N THR A 48 -3.40 -3.37 5.11
CA THR A 48 -2.99 -4.21 6.24
C THR A 48 -3.44 -5.65 6.05
N LYS A 49 -4.60 -5.86 5.47
CA LYS A 49 -5.07 -7.22 5.15
C LYS A 49 -4.17 -7.91 4.15
N ALA A 50 -3.61 -7.14 3.22
CA ALA A 50 -2.70 -7.69 2.22
C ALA A 50 -1.31 -7.97 2.79
N GLY A 51 -1.05 -7.57 4.03
CA GLY A 51 0.22 -7.85 4.69
C GLY A 51 1.28 -6.80 4.49
N TYR A 52 0.91 -5.62 4.02
CA TYR A 52 1.87 -4.53 3.81
C TYR A 52 1.87 -3.55 4.96
N ASN A 53 2.97 -2.86 5.14
CA ASN A 53 3.09 -1.80 6.12
C ASN A 53 2.39 -0.54 5.63
N LEU A 54 1.74 0.15 6.53
CA LEU A 54 1.02 1.36 6.21
C LEU A 54 1.41 2.46 7.18
N LYS A 55 1.77 3.61 6.64
CA LYS A 55 1.98 4.81 7.44
C LYS A 55 0.83 5.77 7.17
N ARG A 56 0.16 6.20 8.22
CA ARG A 56 -0.93 7.15 8.11
C ARG A 56 -0.40 8.55 8.27
N ILE A 57 -0.89 9.44 7.43
CA ILE A 57 -0.58 10.86 7.55
C ILE A 57 -1.88 11.62 7.77
N ASN A 58 -1.80 12.61 8.63
CA ASN A 58 -2.91 13.50 8.91
C ASN A 58 -2.89 14.61 7.86
N ALA A 59 -3.91 14.63 7.06
CA ALA A 59 -4.00 15.63 6.01
C ALA A 59 -4.98 16.73 6.37
#